data_f911d68812b8035577e066ca921477cd
#
_entry.id   f911d68812b8035577e066ca921477cd
#
_cell.length_a   1.000
_cell.length_b   1.000
_cell.length_c   1.000
_cell.angle_alpha   90.00
_cell.angle_beta   90.00
_cell.angle_gamma   90.00
#
_symmetry.space_group_name_H-M   'P 1'
#
loop_
_entity.id
_entity.type
_entity.pdbx_description
1 polymer ?
#
loop_
_entity_poly.entity_id
_entity_poly.type
_entity_poly.pdbx_seq_one_letter_code
_entity_poly.pdbx_strand_id
1 'polypeptide(L)'
;MFVGQIGDDGDRIGQRRVIDQQNRDFSGGVMLTGYFQDEVSIDELRAAINSEFPEAQITNLSDFSEDNAFIIKTKSPATDEESRQQLIGLEETIAKSFAGNTFTEVETHLIGPAVGETLRNDAVKAIFISLLGIIIYIWFRFDFRSGIAATIATFHDVLAVLGIFWVLGLEFDLLIVTALLTLAGYSLTDTVVVYDRIRENLKKFRAKGEFTACVNSSINEVLSRTFNTSITVIFVVGTLFFFGGEVLRNFSLALILGVIVGTYSSIFVASPIVVEWEARSPKRFK
;
A
#
# COMPACT_ATOMS: atom_id res chain seq x y z
N MET A 1 -9.60 8.38 -44.15
CA MET A 1 -10.09 7.28 -43.29
C MET A 1 -8.92 6.58 -42.66
N PHE A 2 -8.10 7.30 -41.81
CA PHE A 2 -6.90 6.76 -41.13
C PHE A 2 -6.53 7.63 -39.92
N VAL A 3 -7.46 7.82 -38.99
CA VAL A 3 -7.19 8.61 -37.74
C VAL A 3 -7.67 7.86 -36.47
N GLY A 4 -8.21 6.65 -36.61
CA GLY A 4 -8.86 5.93 -35.47
C GLY A 4 -8.05 4.86 -34.76
N GLN A 5 -6.80 4.53 -35.11
CA GLN A 5 -6.06 3.39 -34.55
C GLN A 5 -4.89 3.72 -33.64
N ILE A 6 -4.46 4.97 -33.53
CA ILE A 6 -3.28 5.32 -32.72
C ILE A 6 -3.63 5.55 -31.25
N GLY A 7 -4.90 5.80 -30.91
CA GLY A 7 -5.32 6.06 -29.51
C GLY A 7 -5.49 4.81 -28.64
N ASP A 8 -5.86 3.68 -29.24
CA ASP A 8 -6.21 2.45 -28.47
C ASP A 8 -4.97 1.61 -28.11
N ASP A 9 -3.93 1.64 -28.93
CA ASP A 9 -2.69 0.89 -28.67
C ASP A 9 -1.79 1.57 -27.61
N GLY A 10 -1.79 2.90 -27.52
CA GLY A 10 -1.05 3.64 -26.50
C GLY A 10 -1.59 3.40 -25.09
N ASP A 11 -2.92 3.32 -24.96
CA ASP A 11 -3.60 3.07 -23.68
C ASP A 11 -3.44 1.61 -23.22
N ARG A 12 -3.47 0.66 -24.16
CA ARG A 12 -3.21 -0.76 -23.88
C ARG A 12 -1.76 -1.06 -23.49
N ILE A 13 -0.81 -0.34 -24.07
CA ILE A 13 0.62 -0.45 -23.73
C ILE A 13 0.86 0.17 -22.35
N GLY A 14 0.23 1.29 -22.02
CA GLY A 14 0.26 1.90 -20.69
C GLY A 14 -0.35 0.99 -19.61
N GLN A 15 -1.54 0.44 -19.87
CA GLN A 15 -2.21 -0.48 -18.95
C GLN A 15 -1.45 -1.81 -18.78
N ARG A 16 -0.85 -2.37 -19.83
CA ARG A 16 0.01 -3.57 -19.70
C ARG A 16 1.27 -3.28 -18.89
N ARG A 17 1.92 -2.12 -19.10
CA ARG A 17 3.09 -1.73 -18.28
C ARG A 17 2.74 -1.58 -16.80
N VAL A 18 1.59 -0.98 -16.47
CA VAL A 18 1.13 -0.81 -15.09
C VAL A 18 0.79 -2.16 -14.45
N ILE A 19 0.14 -3.08 -15.18
CA ILE A 19 -0.20 -4.42 -14.69
C ILE A 19 1.06 -5.30 -14.54
N ASP A 20 2.03 -5.19 -15.45
CA ASP A 20 3.30 -5.91 -15.35
C ASP A 20 4.20 -5.37 -14.23
N GLN A 21 4.13 -4.08 -13.90
CA GLN A 21 4.83 -3.49 -12.75
C GLN A 21 4.26 -3.95 -11.41
N GLN A 22 2.95 -4.12 -11.31
CA GLN A 22 2.26 -4.53 -10.09
C GLN A 22 2.53 -5.97 -9.62
N ASN A 23 3.10 -6.82 -10.46
CA ASN A 23 3.21 -8.27 -10.17
C ASN A 23 4.63 -8.76 -9.82
N ARG A 24 5.63 -7.90 -9.70
CA ARG A 24 7.05 -8.35 -9.67
C ARG A 24 7.48 -9.03 -8.38
N ASP A 25 7.09 -8.52 -7.23
CA ASP A 25 7.41 -9.17 -5.95
C ASP A 25 6.70 -10.51 -5.78
N PHE A 26 5.58 -10.67 -6.48
CA PHE A 26 4.79 -11.90 -6.47
C PHE A 26 5.11 -12.86 -7.62
N SER A 27 5.89 -12.42 -8.62
CA SER A 27 6.29 -13.27 -9.75
C SER A 27 7.71 -13.81 -9.65
N GLY A 28 8.45 -13.42 -8.61
CA GLY A 28 9.87 -13.69 -8.49
C GLY A 28 10.72 -12.72 -9.31
N GLY A 29 12.03 -12.75 -9.13
CA GLY A 29 12.97 -11.87 -9.85
C GLY A 29 14.38 -11.92 -9.32
N VAL A 30 15.27 -11.26 -10.05
CA VAL A 30 16.64 -10.98 -9.63
C VAL A 30 16.70 -9.53 -9.18
N MET A 31 17.19 -9.29 -7.98
CA MET A 31 17.50 -7.95 -7.49
C MET A 31 19.00 -7.89 -7.18
N LEU A 32 19.69 -7.01 -7.89
CA LEU A 32 21.11 -6.74 -7.71
C LEU A 32 21.27 -5.32 -7.16
N THR A 33 21.91 -5.20 -5.99
CA THR A 33 22.24 -3.93 -5.36
C THR A 33 23.75 -3.75 -5.34
N GLY A 34 24.22 -2.61 -5.77
CA GLY A 34 25.66 -2.32 -5.79
C GLY A 34 25.94 -0.86 -6.13
N TYR A 35 27.22 -0.51 -6.19
CA TYR A 35 27.67 0.84 -6.51
C TYR A 35 28.84 0.83 -7.51
N PHE A 36 28.95 1.91 -8.29
CA PHE A 36 30.06 2.18 -9.16
C PHE A 36 31.13 3.02 -8.44
N GLN A 37 32.41 2.82 -8.81
CA GLN A 37 33.51 3.63 -8.26
C GLN A 37 33.46 5.08 -8.77
N ASP A 38 33.13 5.27 -10.04
CA ASP A 38 33.00 6.57 -10.68
C ASP A 38 31.52 6.87 -10.94
N GLU A 39 31.17 8.16 -11.05
CA GLU A 39 29.80 8.62 -11.25
C GLU A 39 29.20 8.08 -12.55
N VAL A 40 28.04 7.41 -12.44
CA VAL A 40 27.28 6.85 -13.55
C VAL A 40 25.86 7.45 -13.54
N SER A 41 25.46 8.00 -14.69
CA SER A 41 24.10 8.49 -14.85
C SER A 41 23.10 7.31 -14.87
N ILE A 42 21.97 7.46 -14.17
CA ILE A 42 20.88 6.48 -14.21
C ILE A 42 20.38 6.21 -15.64
N ASP A 43 20.43 7.22 -16.52
CA ASP A 43 19.98 7.08 -17.90
C ASP A 43 20.98 6.29 -18.75
N GLU A 44 22.30 6.41 -18.50
CA GLU A 44 23.34 5.60 -19.11
C GLU A 44 23.22 4.13 -18.66
N LEU A 45 23.06 3.90 -17.37
CA LEU A 45 22.89 2.57 -16.81
C LEU A 45 21.60 1.91 -17.37
N ARG A 46 20.52 2.69 -17.45
CA ARG A 46 19.25 2.23 -18.03
C ARG A 46 19.37 1.89 -19.51
N ALA A 47 20.08 2.68 -20.29
CA ALA A 47 20.32 2.42 -21.71
C ALA A 47 21.15 1.16 -21.92
N ALA A 48 22.18 0.94 -21.11
CA ALA A 48 23.03 -0.25 -21.17
C ALA A 48 22.26 -1.52 -20.84
N ILE A 49 21.51 -1.54 -19.72
CA ILE A 49 20.80 -2.73 -19.23
C ILE A 49 19.57 -3.05 -20.08
N ASN A 50 18.79 -2.02 -20.50
CA ASN A 50 17.57 -2.25 -21.27
C ASN A 50 17.83 -2.82 -22.67
N SER A 51 19.07 -2.77 -23.16
CA SER A 51 19.43 -3.42 -24.45
C SER A 51 19.30 -4.94 -24.40
N GLU A 52 19.60 -5.58 -23.26
CA GLU A 52 19.47 -7.03 -23.06
C GLU A 52 18.30 -7.39 -22.13
N PHE A 53 17.95 -6.51 -21.20
CA PHE A 53 16.88 -6.68 -20.21
C PHE A 53 15.85 -5.55 -20.29
N PRO A 54 14.99 -5.51 -21.31
CA PRO A 54 14.08 -4.39 -21.57
C PRO A 54 13.03 -4.15 -20.47
N GLU A 55 12.83 -5.11 -19.57
CA GLU A 55 11.91 -5.00 -18.42
C GLU A 55 12.64 -4.69 -17.10
N ALA A 56 13.96 -4.42 -17.15
CA ALA A 56 14.72 -4.11 -15.94
C ALA A 56 14.29 -2.75 -15.36
N GLN A 57 14.14 -2.72 -14.03
CA GLN A 57 13.94 -1.48 -13.27
C GLN A 57 15.24 -1.11 -12.59
N ILE A 58 15.58 0.17 -12.70
CA ILE A 58 16.79 0.72 -12.12
C ILE A 58 16.39 1.89 -11.23
N THR A 59 16.75 1.80 -9.96
CA THR A 59 16.50 2.82 -8.94
C THR A 59 17.84 3.29 -8.40
N ASN A 60 18.03 4.60 -8.31
CA ASN A 60 19.22 5.18 -7.70
C ASN A 60 19.02 5.28 -6.17
N LEU A 61 20.03 4.85 -5.41
CA LEU A 61 20.06 4.90 -3.94
C LEU A 61 20.88 6.13 -3.44
N SER A 62 20.75 7.27 -4.07
CA SER A 62 21.52 8.49 -3.77
C SER A 62 21.41 9.01 -2.33
N ASP A 63 20.50 8.46 -1.51
CA ASP A 63 20.32 8.85 -0.11
C ASP A 63 21.15 8.02 0.88
N PHE A 64 21.88 7.01 0.41
CA PHE A 64 22.82 6.24 1.22
C PHE A 64 24.25 6.74 0.98
N SER A 65 25.08 6.73 1.99
CA SER A 65 26.40 7.35 2.14
C SER A 65 27.46 7.07 1.04
N GLU A 66 27.10 6.40 -0.05
CA GLU A 66 27.92 6.20 -1.23
C GLU A 66 27.19 6.77 -2.45
N ASP A 67 27.72 7.86 -3.00
CA ASP A 67 27.31 8.39 -4.30
C ASP A 67 27.46 7.27 -5.35
N ASN A 68 26.46 7.06 -6.23
CA ASN A 68 26.43 6.04 -7.30
C ASN A 68 26.00 4.61 -6.91
N ALA A 69 25.15 4.46 -5.91
CA ALA A 69 24.52 3.17 -5.59
C ALA A 69 23.20 2.98 -6.37
N PHE A 70 23.00 1.77 -6.88
CA PHE A 70 21.82 1.41 -7.69
C PHE A 70 21.22 0.08 -7.24
N ILE A 71 19.89 0.00 -7.33
CA ILE A 71 19.15 -1.25 -7.29
C ILE A 71 18.68 -1.55 -8.70
N ILE A 72 19.01 -2.74 -9.20
CA ILE A 72 18.59 -3.26 -10.49
C ILE A 72 17.70 -4.46 -10.25
N LYS A 73 16.43 -4.37 -10.66
CA LYS A 73 15.45 -5.45 -10.53
C LYS A 73 15.08 -5.96 -11.91
N THR A 74 15.08 -7.27 -12.10
CA THR A 74 14.62 -7.94 -13.33
C THR A 74 13.54 -8.96 -13.00
N LYS A 75 12.64 -9.22 -13.97
CA LYS A 75 11.59 -10.24 -13.82
C LYS A 75 12.20 -11.62 -13.86
N SER A 76 11.74 -12.53 -13.00
CA SER A 76 12.23 -13.91 -12.99
C SER A 76 11.76 -14.67 -14.23
N PRO A 77 12.65 -15.45 -14.85
CA PRO A 77 12.27 -16.50 -15.78
C PRO A 77 11.52 -17.64 -15.05
N ALA A 78 11.10 -18.65 -15.82
CA ALA A 78 10.25 -19.73 -15.32
C ALA A 78 10.91 -20.67 -14.30
N THR A 79 12.24 -20.67 -14.21
CA THR A 79 13.01 -21.60 -13.35
C THR A 79 14.10 -20.88 -12.55
N ASP A 80 14.51 -21.49 -11.41
CA ASP A 80 15.60 -20.98 -10.58
C ASP A 80 16.95 -20.98 -11.32
N GLU A 81 17.17 -21.93 -12.23
CA GLU A 81 18.39 -22.01 -13.04
C GLU A 81 18.47 -20.87 -14.06
N GLU A 82 17.35 -20.56 -14.70
CA GLU A 82 17.28 -19.41 -15.62
C GLU A 82 17.45 -18.09 -14.87
N SER A 83 16.98 -17.99 -13.61
CA SER A 83 17.18 -16.82 -12.76
C SER A 83 18.65 -16.59 -12.44
N ARG A 84 19.42 -17.67 -12.20
CA ARG A 84 20.88 -17.60 -12.02
C ARG A 84 21.60 -17.19 -13.30
N GLN A 85 21.20 -17.76 -14.45
CA GLN A 85 21.76 -17.37 -15.75
C GLN A 85 21.46 -15.89 -16.07
N GLN A 86 20.29 -15.42 -15.70
CA GLN A 86 19.90 -14.01 -15.85
C GLN A 86 20.77 -13.09 -14.98
N LEU A 87 21.07 -13.49 -13.74
CA LEU A 87 22.00 -12.73 -12.87
C LEU A 87 23.39 -12.64 -13.52
N ILE A 88 23.94 -13.76 -13.97
CA ILE A 88 25.25 -13.79 -14.63
C ILE A 88 25.24 -12.90 -15.89
N GLY A 89 24.18 -12.98 -16.71
CA GLY A 89 24.03 -12.11 -17.87
C GLY A 89 23.96 -10.63 -17.53
N LEU A 90 23.27 -10.29 -16.43
CA LEU A 90 23.17 -8.90 -15.93
C LEU A 90 24.55 -8.38 -15.49
N GLU A 91 25.29 -9.16 -14.71
CA GLU A 91 26.66 -8.82 -14.28
C GLU A 91 27.60 -8.65 -15.48
N GLU A 92 27.54 -9.56 -16.47
CA GLU A 92 28.33 -9.47 -17.71
C GLU A 92 27.96 -8.22 -18.52
N THR A 93 26.69 -7.87 -18.61
CA THR A 93 26.24 -6.68 -19.35
C THR A 93 26.74 -5.41 -18.69
N ILE A 94 26.69 -5.32 -17.36
CA ILE A 94 27.27 -4.21 -16.59
C ILE A 94 28.77 -4.13 -16.80
N ALA A 95 29.48 -5.24 -16.65
CA ALA A 95 30.94 -5.29 -16.80
C ALA A 95 31.41 -4.90 -18.22
N LYS A 96 30.66 -5.31 -19.26
CA LYS A 96 30.95 -4.95 -20.66
C LYS A 96 30.67 -3.47 -20.96
N SER A 97 29.55 -2.95 -20.46
CA SER A 97 29.11 -1.58 -20.74
C SER A 97 29.94 -0.55 -20.00
N PHE A 98 30.47 -0.90 -18.83
CA PHE A 98 31.25 -0.03 -17.96
C PHE A 98 32.67 -0.58 -17.69
N ALA A 99 33.35 -1.04 -18.73
CA ALA A 99 34.65 -1.73 -18.66
C ALA A 99 35.80 -0.94 -17.96
N GLY A 100 35.62 0.35 -17.72
CA GLY A 100 36.59 1.22 -16.99
C GLY A 100 36.15 1.59 -15.57
N ASN A 101 34.91 1.24 -15.17
CA ASN A 101 34.32 1.62 -13.89
C ASN A 101 33.74 0.36 -13.20
N THR A 102 34.40 -0.08 -12.15
CA THR A 102 34.05 -1.33 -11.48
C THR A 102 32.76 -1.20 -10.71
N PHE A 103 31.78 -2.03 -11.03
CA PHE A 103 30.58 -2.21 -10.22
C PHE A 103 30.88 -3.15 -9.07
N THR A 104 30.69 -2.70 -7.85
CA THR A 104 30.84 -3.50 -6.63
C THR A 104 29.47 -3.93 -6.15
N GLU A 105 29.22 -5.22 -6.19
CA GLU A 105 28.01 -5.83 -5.64
C GLU A 105 28.03 -5.75 -4.13
N VAL A 106 26.90 -5.29 -3.55
CA VAL A 106 26.69 -5.23 -2.10
C VAL A 106 25.74 -6.34 -1.67
N GLU A 107 24.67 -6.56 -2.44
CA GLU A 107 23.62 -7.51 -2.07
C GLU A 107 22.92 -8.03 -3.33
N THR A 108 22.68 -9.34 -3.37
CA THR A 108 21.89 -9.99 -4.43
C THR A 108 20.78 -10.83 -3.84
N HIS A 109 19.55 -10.57 -4.28
CA HIS A 109 18.38 -11.38 -3.95
C HIS A 109 17.87 -12.09 -5.21
N LEU A 110 17.81 -13.41 -5.12
CA LEU A 110 17.18 -14.28 -6.12
C LEU A 110 15.87 -14.80 -5.53
N ILE A 111 14.74 -14.32 -6.07
CA ILE A 111 13.42 -14.82 -5.71
C ILE A 111 12.92 -15.68 -6.87
N GLY A 112 13.01 -17.00 -6.70
CA GLY A 112 12.50 -17.93 -7.70
C GLY A 112 10.96 -17.83 -7.86
N PRO A 113 10.41 -18.24 -9.01
CA PRO A 113 8.98 -18.15 -9.32
C PRO A 113 8.11 -18.88 -8.30
N ALA A 114 8.56 -20.04 -7.80
CA ALA A 114 7.87 -20.81 -6.77
C ALA A 114 7.75 -20.06 -5.44
N VAL A 115 8.79 -19.30 -5.07
CA VAL A 115 8.79 -18.46 -3.87
C VAL A 115 7.85 -17.28 -4.05
N GLY A 116 7.88 -16.60 -5.21
CA GLY A 116 6.97 -15.51 -5.53
C GLY A 116 5.50 -15.93 -5.49
N GLU A 117 5.17 -17.11 -6.06
CA GLU A 117 3.80 -17.65 -5.98
C GLU A 117 3.40 -17.98 -4.54
N THR A 118 4.30 -18.56 -3.75
CA THR A 118 4.05 -18.83 -2.33
C THR A 118 3.79 -17.54 -1.56
N LEU A 119 4.63 -16.52 -1.74
CA LEU A 119 4.47 -15.21 -1.11
C LEU A 119 3.13 -14.55 -1.46
N ARG A 120 2.74 -14.61 -2.74
CA ARG A 120 1.44 -14.10 -3.19
C ARG A 120 0.27 -14.82 -2.50
N ASN A 121 0.31 -16.16 -2.48
CA ASN A 121 -0.73 -16.96 -1.88
C ASN A 121 -0.82 -16.71 -0.37
N ASP A 122 0.32 -16.55 0.30
CA ASP A 122 0.36 -16.27 1.73
C ASP A 122 -0.08 -14.83 2.05
N ALA A 123 0.24 -13.85 1.21
CA ALA A 123 -0.29 -12.49 1.31
C ALA A 123 -1.83 -12.47 1.20
N VAL A 124 -2.40 -13.18 0.21
CA VAL A 124 -3.85 -13.29 0.05
C VAL A 124 -4.47 -13.96 1.28
N LYS A 125 -3.90 -15.07 1.78
CA LYS A 125 -4.37 -15.72 3.02
C LYS A 125 -4.30 -14.78 4.21
N ALA A 126 -3.20 -14.03 4.38
CA ALA A 126 -3.01 -13.08 5.45
C ALA A 126 -4.09 -11.98 5.43
N ILE A 127 -4.40 -11.43 4.25
CA ILE A 127 -5.49 -10.47 4.07
C ILE A 127 -6.82 -11.07 4.51
N PHE A 128 -7.17 -12.27 4.02
CA PHE A 128 -8.43 -12.93 4.37
C PHE A 128 -8.55 -13.24 5.86
N ILE A 129 -7.51 -13.80 6.47
CA ILE A 129 -7.48 -14.13 7.89
C ILE A 129 -7.59 -12.86 8.75
N SER A 130 -6.89 -11.79 8.37
CA SER A 130 -6.92 -10.50 9.07
C SER A 130 -8.32 -9.87 8.98
N LEU A 131 -8.92 -9.82 7.80
CA LEU A 131 -10.28 -9.30 7.63
C LEU A 131 -11.31 -10.11 8.41
N LEU A 132 -11.20 -11.45 8.39
CA LEU A 132 -12.07 -12.32 9.17
C LEU A 132 -11.90 -12.06 10.67
N GLY A 133 -10.66 -11.95 11.15
CA GLY A 133 -10.36 -11.62 12.54
C GLY A 133 -10.94 -10.26 12.96
N ILE A 134 -10.83 -9.25 12.10
CA ILE A 134 -11.41 -7.92 12.30
C ILE A 134 -12.93 -8.01 12.41
N ILE A 135 -13.59 -8.72 11.49
CA ILE A 135 -15.05 -8.90 11.49
C ILE A 135 -15.52 -9.60 12.77
N ILE A 136 -14.87 -10.69 13.16
CA ILE A 136 -15.18 -11.44 14.39
C ILE A 136 -15.02 -10.54 15.62
N TYR A 137 -13.89 -9.80 15.72
CA TYR A 137 -13.65 -8.87 16.82
C TYR A 137 -14.74 -7.81 16.92
N ILE A 138 -15.12 -7.20 15.81
CA ILE A 138 -16.15 -6.15 15.76
C ILE A 138 -17.52 -6.73 16.17
N TRP A 139 -17.89 -7.91 15.68
CA TRP A 139 -19.17 -8.55 16.03
C TRP A 139 -19.25 -8.93 17.51
N PHE A 140 -18.14 -9.32 18.10
CA PHE A 140 -18.08 -9.59 19.52
C PHE A 140 -18.10 -8.31 20.38
N ARG A 141 -17.49 -7.22 19.87
CA ARG A 141 -17.31 -5.95 20.61
C ARG A 141 -18.51 -5.03 20.50
N PHE A 142 -19.21 -5.03 19.37
CA PHE A 142 -20.30 -4.12 19.03
C PHE A 142 -21.57 -4.85 18.62
N ASP A 143 -22.69 -4.07 18.55
CA ASP A 143 -23.92 -4.57 17.96
C ASP A 143 -23.80 -4.76 16.44
N PHE A 144 -24.62 -5.61 15.87
CA PHE A 144 -24.56 -6.02 14.46
C PHE A 144 -24.51 -4.85 13.45
N ARG A 145 -25.27 -3.77 13.71
CA ARG A 145 -25.30 -2.62 12.80
C ARG A 145 -24.00 -1.83 12.79
N SER A 146 -23.47 -1.54 13.99
CA SER A 146 -22.18 -0.88 14.14
C SER A 146 -21.06 -1.75 13.58
N GLY A 147 -21.16 -3.08 13.72
CA GLY A 147 -20.22 -4.02 13.17
C GLY A 147 -20.15 -3.99 11.64
N ILE A 148 -21.30 -4.05 10.97
CA ILE A 148 -21.35 -3.95 9.51
C ILE A 148 -20.85 -2.57 9.03
N ALA A 149 -21.29 -1.49 9.67
CA ALA A 149 -20.87 -0.15 9.27
C ALA A 149 -19.36 0.06 9.41
N ALA A 150 -18.73 -0.45 10.48
CA ALA A 150 -17.29 -0.42 10.65
C ALA A 150 -16.57 -1.26 9.58
N THR A 151 -17.09 -2.45 9.25
CA THR A 151 -16.53 -3.29 8.19
C THR A 151 -16.58 -2.61 6.83
N ILE A 152 -17.71 -1.97 6.47
CA ILE A 152 -17.87 -1.22 5.23
C ILE A 152 -16.87 -0.04 5.18
N ALA A 153 -16.72 0.69 6.29
CA ALA A 153 -15.78 1.81 6.38
C ALA A 153 -14.32 1.34 6.21
N THR A 154 -13.91 0.27 6.89
CA THR A 154 -12.56 -0.29 6.73
C THR A 154 -12.30 -0.75 5.30
N PHE A 155 -13.28 -1.39 4.66
CA PHE A 155 -13.17 -1.81 3.26
C PHE A 155 -13.06 -0.60 2.31
N HIS A 156 -13.86 0.44 2.54
CA HIS A 156 -13.76 1.71 1.82
C HIS A 156 -12.35 2.31 1.92
N ASP A 157 -11.74 2.30 3.11
CA ASP A 157 -10.43 2.92 3.33
C ASP A 157 -9.32 2.19 2.58
N VAL A 158 -9.34 0.86 2.64
CA VAL A 158 -8.41 0.02 1.86
C VAL A 158 -8.57 0.26 0.36
N LEU A 159 -9.82 0.28 -0.14
CA LEU A 159 -10.09 0.53 -1.55
C LEU A 159 -9.71 1.94 -1.99
N ALA A 160 -9.89 2.95 -1.13
CA ALA A 160 -9.51 4.32 -1.43
C ALA A 160 -7.98 4.45 -1.61
N VAL A 161 -7.20 3.86 -0.70
CA VAL A 161 -5.73 3.86 -0.81
C VAL A 161 -5.27 3.08 -2.05
N LEU A 162 -5.83 1.90 -2.30
CA LEU A 162 -5.56 1.12 -3.52
C LEU A 162 -5.89 1.91 -4.79
N GLY A 163 -7.03 2.59 -4.80
CA GLY A 163 -7.46 3.43 -5.93
C GLY A 163 -6.50 4.59 -6.19
N ILE A 164 -6.01 5.25 -5.13
CA ILE A 164 -5.02 6.32 -5.24
C ILE A 164 -3.70 5.77 -5.81
N PHE A 165 -3.22 4.63 -5.30
CA PHE A 165 -2.01 3.97 -5.79
C PHE A 165 -2.13 3.61 -7.27
N TRP A 166 -3.27 3.06 -7.66
CA TRP A 166 -3.55 2.73 -9.06
C TRP A 166 -3.55 3.97 -9.97
N VAL A 167 -4.19 5.07 -9.55
CA VAL A 167 -4.23 6.34 -10.33
C VAL A 167 -2.85 6.97 -10.46
N LEU A 168 -2.02 6.87 -9.41
CA LEU A 168 -0.66 7.40 -9.41
C LEU A 168 0.35 6.48 -10.13
N GLY A 169 -0.07 5.27 -10.56
CA GLY A 169 0.80 4.30 -11.21
C GLY A 169 1.92 3.76 -10.30
N LEU A 170 1.69 3.76 -8.97
CA LEU A 170 2.67 3.30 -8.00
C LEU A 170 2.72 1.77 -7.94
N GLU A 171 3.90 1.24 -7.64
CA GLU A 171 4.12 -0.20 -7.52
C GLU A 171 3.38 -0.78 -6.31
N PHE A 172 2.88 -2.00 -6.51
CA PHE A 172 2.19 -2.77 -5.48
C PHE A 172 3.03 -3.99 -5.07
N ASP A 173 3.70 -3.88 -3.94
CA ASP A 173 4.60 -4.87 -3.38
C ASP A 173 4.09 -5.46 -2.05
N LEU A 174 4.86 -6.35 -1.44
CA LEU A 174 4.53 -6.92 -0.12
C LEU A 174 4.51 -5.88 1.00
N LEU A 175 5.30 -4.82 0.90
CA LEU A 175 5.30 -3.72 1.86
C LEU A 175 3.98 -2.97 1.82
N ILE A 176 3.41 -2.76 0.61
CA ILE A 176 2.09 -2.14 0.46
C ILE A 176 0.99 -3.02 1.06
N VAL A 177 1.04 -4.35 0.86
CA VAL A 177 0.11 -5.28 1.53
C VAL A 177 0.19 -5.12 3.04
N THR A 178 1.40 -5.06 3.60
CA THR A 178 1.62 -4.84 5.03
C THR A 178 1.08 -3.48 5.49
N ALA A 179 1.29 -2.42 4.70
CA ALA A 179 0.73 -1.10 4.98
C ALA A 179 -0.80 -1.13 5.01
N LEU A 180 -1.45 -1.80 4.05
CA LEU A 180 -2.92 -1.92 3.99
C LEU A 180 -3.50 -2.70 5.16
N LEU A 181 -2.83 -3.78 5.61
CA LEU A 181 -3.25 -4.51 6.81
C LEU A 181 -3.11 -3.65 8.06
N THR A 182 -2.01 -2.91 8.17
CA THR A 182 -1.77 -1.95 9.26
C THR A 182 -2.82 -0.84 9.26
N LEU A 183 -3.11 -0.28 8.09
CA LEU A 183 -4.15 0.72 7.90
C LEU A 183 -5.53 0.21 8.31
N ALA A 184 -5.91 -1.00 7.93
CA ALA A 184 -7.20 -1.57 8.30
C ALA A 184 -7.37 -1.64 9.83
N GLY A 185 -6.32 -2.05 10.55
CA GLY A 185 -6.32 -2.04 12.02
C GLY A 185 -6.37 -0.64 12.62
N TYR A 186 -5.64 0.32 12.03
CA TYR A 186 -5.62 1.71 12.50
C TYR A 186 -6.97 2.40 12.31
N SER A 187 -7.55 2.34 11.11
CA SER A 187 -8.87 2.91 10.79
C SER A 187 -9.96 2.34 11.69
N LEU A 188 -9.89 1.03 11.94
CA LEU A 188 -10.81 0.39 12.86
C LEU A 188 -10.72 0.97 14.28
N THR A 189 -9.52 1.29 14.76
CA THR A 189 -9.32 1.85 16.10
C THR A 189 -10.04 3.19 16.26
N ASP A 190 -9.96 4.07 15.29
CA ASP A 190 -10.69 5.34 15.29
C ASP A 190 -12.21 5.14 15.28
N THR A 191 -12.70 4.24 14.45
CA THR A 191 -14.12 3.87 14.38
C THR A 191 -14.62 3.32 15.74
N VAL A 192 -13.81 2.46 16.37
CA VAL A 192 -14.11 1.91 17.70
C VAL A 192 -14.23 3.00 18.76
N VAL A 193 -13.33 3.99 18.76
CA VAL A 193 -13.37 5.13 19.70
C VAL A 193 -14.66 5.92 19.54
N VAL A 194 -15.06 6.24 18.32
CA VAL A 194 -16.33 6.93 18.02
C VAL A 194 -17.53 6.11 18.50
N TYR A 195 -17.57 4.82 18.19
CA TYR A 195 -18.69 3.95 18.53
C TYR A 195 -18.81 3.69 20.05
N ASP A 196 -17.70 3.58 20.75
CA ASP A 196 -17.71 3.48 22.21
C ASP A 196 -18.29 4.74 22.83
N ARG A 197 -17.95 5.92 22.31
CA ARG A 197 -18.51 7.19 22.78
C ARG A 197 -20.00 7.30 22.47
N ILE A 198 -20.42 6.91 21.27
CA ILE A 198 -21.85 6.87 20.94
C ILE A 198 -22.59 5.94 21.90
N ARG A 199 -22.07 4.75 22.18
CA ARG A 199 -22.65 3.79 23.11
C ARG A 199 -22.75 4.32 24.53
N GLU A 200 -21.75 5.06 24.99
CA GLU A 200 -21.76 5.73 26.30
C GLU A 200 -22.83 6.81 26.36
N ASN A 201 -22.89 7.68 25.35
CA ASN A 201 -23.82 8.79 25.31
C ASN A 201 -25.27 8.36 25.08
N LEU A 202 -25.53 7.24 24.39
CA LEU A 202 -26.87 6.68 24.24
C LEU A 202 -27.60 6.44 25.58
N LYS A 203 -26.84 6.20 26.66
CA LYS A 203 -27.43 6.09 28.00
C LYS A 203 -27.99 7.41 28.53
N LYS A 204 -27.49 8.54 28.03
CA LYS A 204 -27.91 9.91 28.41
C LYS A 204 -29.04 10.42 27.54
N PHE A 205 -29.09 10.01 26.26
CA PHE A 205 -30.10 10.38 25.28
C PHE A 205 -31.21 9.33 25.27
N ARG A 206 -32.37 9.61 25.88
CA ARG A 206 -33.45 8.61 26.06
C ARG A 206 -34.63 8.77 25.10
N ALA A 207 -34.71 9.85 24.31
CA ALA A 207 -35.85 10.15 23.47
C ALA A 207 -35.65 9.74 22.01
N LYS A 208 -36.68 9.18 21.35
CA LYS A 208 -36.73 8.94 19.92
C LYS A 208 -36.53 10.25 19.16
N GLY A 209 -35.64 10.27 18.17
CA GLY A 209 -35.28 11.47 17.40
C GLY A 209 -33.98 12.13 17.82
N GLU A 210 -33.43 11.80 18.99
CA GLU A 210 -32.16 12.34 19.48
C GLU A 210 -30.93 11.51 19.02
N PHE A 211 -31.11 10.42 18.27
CA PHE A 211 -30.00 9.56 17.87
C PHE A 211 -28.94 10.31 17.05
N THR A 212 -29.35 11.09 16.07
CA THR A 212 -28.43 11.91 15.26
C THR A 212 -27.72 12.96 16.11
N ALA A 213 -28.43 13.61 17.03
CA ALA A 213 -27.85 14.57 17.98
C ALA A 213 -26.83 13.86 18.92
N CYS A 214 -27.16 12.65 19.39
CA CYS A 214 -26.26 11.82 20.19
C CYS A 214 -24.98 11.47 19.42
N VAL A 215 -25.07 11.06 18.15
CA VAL A 215 -23.93 10.74 17.31
C VAL A 215 -23.08 11.98 17.08
N ASN A 216 -23.67 13.13 16.73
CA ASN A 216 -22.94 14.39 16.54
C ASN A 216 -22.22 14.84 17.82
N SER A 217 -22.89 14.78 18.97
CA SER A 217 -22.24 15.09 20.25
C SER A 217 -21.06 14.16 20.52
N SER A 218 -21.25 12.86 20.28
CA SER A 218 -20.21 11.86 20.51
C SER A 218 -18.99 12.06 19.62
N ILE A 219 -19.19 12.36 18.34
CA ILE A 219 -18.10 12.68 17.39
C ILE A 219 -17.33 13.91 17.88
N ASN A 220 -18.03 14.99 18.22
CA ASN A 220 -17.38 16.22 18.68
C ASN A 220 -16.57 16.01 19.98
N GLU A 221 -17.03 15.16 20.88
CA GLU A 221 -16.33 14.86 22.13
C GLU A 221 -15.02 14.09 21.92
N VAL A 222 -14.92 13.25 20.87
CA VAL A 222 -13.71 12.47 20.57
C VAL A 222 -12.85 13.09 19.48
N LEU A 223 -13.34 14.12 18.78
CA LEU A 223 -12.72 14.72 17.61
C LEU A 223 -11.26 15.16 17.89
N SER A 224 -11.03 15.86 18.98
CA SER A 224 -9.68 16.32 19.36
C SER A 224 -8.72 15.14 19.60
N ARG A 225 -9.19 14.06 20.20
CA ARG A 225 -8.38 12.84 20.41
C ARG A 225 -8.03 12.21 19.09
N THR A 226 -9.01 12.01 18.20
CA THR A 226 -8.82 11.41 16.88
C THR A 226 -7.83 12.22 16.04
N PHE A 227 -7.97 13.55 16.00
CA PHE A 227 -7.01 14.41 15.31
C PHE A 227 -5.60 14.30 15.89
N ASN A 228 -5.45 14.36 17.22
CA ASN A 228 -4.14 14.28 17.85
C ASN A 228 -3.45 12.95 17.57
N THR A 229 -4.17 11.83 17.62
CA THR A 229 -3.62 10.51 17.30
C THR A 229 -3.21 10.43 15.82
N SER A 230 -4.04 10.91 14.91
CA SER A 230 -3.74 10.92 13.48
C SER A 230 -2.53 11.79 13.13
N ILE A 231 -2.46 13.00 13.71
CA ILE A 231 -1.33 13.91 13.48
C ILE A 231 -0.02 13.31 14.01
N THR A 232 -0.02 12.68 15.19
CA THR A 232 1.20 12.05 15.72
C THR A 232 1.69 10.91 14.83
N VAL A 233 0.79 10.07 14.31
CA VAL A 233 1.16 9.01 13.36
C VAL A 233 1.67 9.60 12.04
N ILE A 234 0.99 10.64 11.50
CA ILE A 234 1.45 11.32 10.27
C ILE A 234 2.83 11.92 10.46
N PHE A 235 3.19 12.48 11.61
CA PHE A 235 4.55 12.97 11.87
C PHE A 235 5.59 11.85 11.83
N VAL A 236 5.31 10.72 12.50
CA VAL A 236 6.22 9.57 12.51
C VAL A 236 6.40 9.00 11.10
N VAL A 237 5.29 8.71 10.42
CA VAL A 237 5.31 8.12 9.07
C VAL A 237 5.81 9.14 8.04
N GLY A 238 5.53 10.44 8.23
CA GLY A 238 6.08 11.53 7.42
C GLY A 238 7.61 11.60 7.52
N THR A 239 8.16 11.45 8.72
CA THR A 239 9.62 11.35 8.88
C THR A 239 10.17 10.15 8.08
N LEU A 240 9.49 9.00 8.15
CA LEU A 240 9.88 7.83 7.38
C LEU A 240 9.75 8.06 5.86
N PHE A 241 8.75 8.80 5.41
CA PHE A 241 8.56 9.16 4.00
C PHE A 241 9.69 10.03 3.45
N PHE A 242 10.21 10.98 4.24
CA PHE A 242 11.27 11.89 3.80
C PHE A 242 12.68 11.34 4.03
N PHE A 243 12.88 10.50 5.05
CA PHE A 243 14.20 10.03 5.46
C PHE A 243 14.37 8.51 5.40
N GLY A 244 13.33 7.76 5.04
CA GLY A 244 13.36 6.28 5.01
C GLY A 244 13.90 5.68 3.72
N GLY A 245 14.34 6.51 2.77
CA GLY A 245 14.85 6.06 1.48
C GLY A 245 13.75 5.54 0.53
N GLU A 246 14.15 5.23 -0.69
CA GLU A 246 13.25 4.83 -1.78
C GLU A 246 12.41 3.58 -1.45
N VAL A 247 13.00 2.60 -0.76
CA VAL A 247 12.35 1.32 -0.43
C VAL A 247 11.12 1.53 0.47
N LEU A 248 11.21 2.46 1.45
CA LEU A 248 10.14 2.72 2.40
C LEU A 248 9.18 3.84 1.96
N ARG A 249 9.48 4.51 0.87
CA ARG A 249 8.72 5.69 0.42
C ARG A 249 7.26 5.34 0.09
N ASN A 250 7.03 4.33 -0.74
CA ASN A 250 5.67 3.90 -1.10
C ASN A 250 4.91 3.34 0.10
N PHE A 251 5.58 2.55 0.95
CA PHE A 251 5.01 2.06 2.22
C PHE A 251 4.54 3.21 3.10
N SER A 252 5.40 4.21 3.32
CA SER A 252 5.08 5.38 4.14
C SER A 252 3.95 6.21 3.52
N LEU A 253 3.95 6.38 2.19
CA LEU A 253 2.88 7.07 1.49
C LEU A 253 1.54 6.35 1.67
N ALA A 254 1.50 5.02 1.56
CA ALA A 254 0.30 4.23 1.80
C ALA A 254 -0.25 4.43 3.22
N LEU A 255 0.62 4.46 4.23
CA LEU A 255 0.22 4.72 5.62
C LEU A 255 -0.27 6.14 5.82
N ILE A 256 0.38 7.17 5.26
CA ILE A 256 -0.08 8.57 5.35
C ILE A 256 -1.47 8.72 4.75
N LEU A 257 -1.65 8.25 3.51
CA LEU A 257 -2.96 8.27 2.85
C LEU A 257 -4.00 7.51 3.64
N GLY A 258 -3.62 6.35 4.15
CA GLY A 258 -4.48 5.51 4.95
C GLY A 258 -4.93 6.16 6.25
N VAL A 259 -4.05 6.82 6.98
CA VAL A 259 -4.40 7.55 8.21
C VAL A 259 -5.35 8.70 7.91
N ILE A 260 -5.12 9.45 6.83
CA ILE A 260 -6.00 10.55 6.40
C ILE A 260 -7.39 10.02 6.03
N VAL A 261 -7.45 8.99 5.19
CA VAL A 261 -8.71 8.37 4.74
C VAL A 261 -9.45 7.73 5.91
N GLY A 262 -8.77 6.97 6.77
CA GLY A 262 -9.37 6.29 7.92
C GLY A 262 -9.92 7.27 8.96
N THR A 263 -9.22 8.37 9.23
CA THR A 263 -9.70 9.43 10.12
C THR A 263 -10.97 10.09 9.56
N TYR A 264 -10.98 10.39 8.26
CA TYR A 264 -12.17 10.89 7.58
C TYR A 264 -13.31 9.86 7.62
N SER A 265 -13.02 8.61 7.33
CA SER A 265 -14.00 7.54 7.17
C SER A 265 -14.73 7.20 8.48
N SER A 266 -14.05 7.22 9.62
CA SER A 266 -14.67 6.97 10.94
C SER A 266 -15.81 7.95 11.24
N ILE A 267 -15.66 9.21 10.78
CA ILE A 267 -16.62 10.29 10.99
C ILE A 267 -17.67 10.33 9.88
N PHE A 268 -17.25 10.30 8.62
CA PHE A 268 -18.09 10.61 7.46
C PHE A 268 -18.58 9.39 6.68
N VAL A 269 -18.08 8.18 6.98
CA VAL A 269 -18.56 6.94 6.37
C VAL A 269 -19.20 6.04 7.42
N ALA A 270 -18.44 5.62 8.44
CA ALA A 270 -18.93 4.69 9.45
C ALA A 270 -20.11 5.24 10.26
N SER A 271 -20.01 6.47 10.75
CA SER A 271 -21.05 7.08 11.59
C SER A 271 -22.36 7.36 10.82
N PRO A 272 -22.37 7.93 9.61
CA PRO A 272 -23.59 8.12 8.82
C PRO A 272 -24.29 6.82 8.46
N ILE A 273 -23.57 5.74 8.16
CA ILE A 273 -24.19 4.42 7.89
C ILE A 273 -25.02 3.96 9.09
N VAL A 274 -24.49 4.11 10.31
CA VAL A 274 -25.23 3.73 11.52
C VAL A 274 -26.43 4.63 11.74
N VAL A 275 -26.31 5.94 11.51
CA VAL A 275 -27.41 6.90 11.63
C VAL A 275 -28.52 6.57 10.64
N GLU A 276 -28.19 6.36 9.38
CA GLU A 276 -29.16 6.02 8.34
C GLU A 276 -29.87 4.67 8.63
N TRP A 277 -29.12 3.69 9.11
CA TRP A 277 -29.69 2.40 9.47
C TRP A 277 -30.66 2.51 10.65
N GLU A 278 -30.32 3.30 11.68
CA GLU A 278 -31.21 3.51 12.81
C GLU A 278 -32.46 4.32 12.41
N ALA A 279 -32.33 5.29 11.48
CA ALA A 279 -33.46 6.03 10.94
C ALA A 279 -34.48 5.12 10.22
N ARG A 280 -33.98 4.19 9.40
CA ARG A 280 -34.85 3.25 8.65
C ARG A 280 -35.45 2.12 9.51
N SER A 281 -34.77 1.74 10.56
CA SER A 281 -35.21 0.62 11.43
C SER A 281 -34.86 0.88 12.89
N PRO A 282 -35.62 1.72 13.60
CA PRO A 282 -35.31 2.11 14.97
C PRO A 282 -35.36 0.90 15.92
N LYS A 283 -34.26 0.60 16.62
CA LYS A 283 -34.17 -0.48 17.61
C LYS A 283 -33.63 -0.01 18.97
N ARG A 284 -32.81 1.04 19.02
CA ARG A 284 -32.03 1.42 20.20
C ARG A 284 -32.84 2.17 21.26
N PHE A 285 -34.02 2.65 20.89
CA PHE A 285 -34.94 3.37 21.79
C PHE A 285 -36.28 2.63 21.98
N LYS A 286 -36.32 1.32 21.71
CA LYS A 286 -37.47 0.46 22.03
C LYS A 286 -37.35 -0.15 23.41
#